data_ab7a846694b01857d5d74a2b44ea9c37
#
_entry.id   ab7a846694b01857d5d74a2b44ea9c37
#
_cell.length_a   1.000
_cell.length_b   1.000
_cell.length_c   1.000
_cell.angle_alpha   90.00
_cell.angle_beta   90.00
_cell.angle_gamma   90.00
#
_symmetry.space_group_name_H-M   'P 1'
#
loop_
_entity.id
_entity.type
_entity.pdbx_description
1 polymer ?
#
loop_
_entity_poly.entity_id
_entity_poly.type
_entity_poly.pdbx_seq_one_letter_code
_entity_poly.pdbx_strand_id
1 'polypeptide(L)'
;MVVKKYDYLPSEAIDIRTKVFVFEQGFTDEIDDIDATALHFLAFCEGIAVGTCRAFKTNEGYILGRLAVLKQYRKKGVGSTLLK
;
A
#
# COMPACT_ATOMS: atom_id res chain seq x y z
N MET A 1 13.03 1.31 -9.39
CA MET A 1 11.72 1.25 -8.74
C MET A 1 11.14 2.65 -8.63
N VAL A 2 9.88 2.81 -8.94
CA VAL A 2 9.19 4.10 -8.92
C VAL A 2 8.08 4.05 -7.88
N VAL A 3 7.97 5.10 -7.05
CA VAL A 3 6.87 5.24 -6.09
C VAL A 3 6.01 6.41 -6.52
N LYS A 4 4.70 6.19 -6.62
CA LYS A 4 3.73 7.23 -6.96
C LYS A 4 2.76 7.44 -5.81
N LYS A 5 2.35 8.70 -5.63
CA LYS A 5 1.42 9.12 -4.59
C LYS A 5 0.06 9.44 -5.21
N TYR A 6 -1.01 8.99 -4.55
CA TYR A 6 -2.38 9.23 -4.96
C TYR A 6 -3.19 9.80 -3.80
N ASP A 7 -4.12 10.71 -4.11
CA ASP A 7 -5.06 11.24 -3.11
C ASP A 7 -6.40 10.49 -3.11
N TYR A 8 -6.43 9.33 -3.74
CA TYR A 8 -7.57 8.41 -3.77
C TYR A 8 -7.03 6.98 -3.69
N LEU A 9 -7.89 6.01 -3.43
CA LEU A 9 -7.49 4.59 -3.36
C LEU A 9 -7.47 4.01 -4.77
N PRO A 10 -6.29 3.78 -5.36
CA PRO A 10 -6.23 3.21 -6.71
C PRO A 10 -6.57 1.72 -6.69
N SER A 11 -7.10 1.22 -7.81
CA SER A 11 -7.49 -0.19 -7.93
C SER A 11 -6.31 -1.14 -7.74
N GLU A 12 -5.12 -0.75 -8.15
CA GLU A 12 -3.91 -1.55 -7.95
C GLU A 12 -3.60 -1.77 -6.47
N ALA A 13 -3.86 -0.74 -5.63
CA ALA A 13 -3.67 -0.89 -4.18
C ALA A 13 -4.68 -1.88 -3.59
N ILE A 14 -5.93 -1.83 -4.04
CA ILE A 14 -6.94 -2.80 -3.60
C ILE A 14 -6.51 -4.21 -3.97
N ASP A 15 -6.03 -4.40 -5.19
CA ASP A 15 -5.60 -5.70 -5.68
C ASP A 15 -4.42 -6.26 -4.85
N ILE A 16 -3.41 -5.43 -4.58
CA ILE A 16 -2.26 -5.84 -3.78
C ILE A 16 -2.69 -6.18 -2.35
N ARG A 17 -3.51 -5.32 -1.72
CA ARG A 17 -4.01 -5.55 -0.36
C ARG A 17 -4.80 -6.85 -0.28
N THR A 18 -5.63 -7.12 -1.27
CA THR A 18 -6.41 -8.35 -1.32
C THR A 18 -5.48 -9.57 -1.40
N LYS A 19 -4.51 -9.54 -2.28
CA LYS A 19 -3.56 -10.66 -2.41
C LYS A 19 -2.77 -10.92 -1.15
N VAL A 20 -2.30 -9.87 -0.47
CA VAL A 20 -1.45 -10.01 0.70
C VAL A 20 -2.28 -10.30 1.95
N PHE A 21 -3.30 -9.49 2.23
CA PHE A 21 -4.01 -9.58 3.50
C PHE A 21 -5.06 -10.67 3.50
N VAL A 22 -5.75 -10.88 2.40
CA VAL A 22 -6.83 -11.88 2.34
C VAL A 22 -6.28 -13.24 1.94
N PHE A 23 -5.66 -13.34 0.76
CA PHE A 23 -5.25 -14.66 0.24
C PHE A 23 -4.01 -15.21 0.93
N GLU A 24 -3.05 -14.38 1.29
CA GLU A 24 -1.80 -14.85 1.91
C GLU A 24 -1.92 -14.96 3.43
N GLN A 25 -2.51 -13.96 4.08
CA GLN A 25 -2.55 -13.90 5.56
C GLN A 25 -3.89 -14.28 6.16
N GLY A 26 -4.93 -14.40 5.36
CA GLY A 26 -6.24 -14.80 5.84
C GLY A 26 -7.02 -13.72 6.57
N PHE A 27 -6.58 -12.48 6.51
CA PHE A 27 -7.30 -11.36 7.12
C PHE A 27 -8.37 -10.83 6.17
N THR A 28 -9.40 -10.20 6.74
CA THR A 28 -10.35 -9.41 5.96
C THR A 28 -9.77 -8.01 5.78
N ASP A 29 -9.53 -7.60 4.54
CA ASP A 29 -9.09 -6.23 4.26
C ASP A 29 -10.28 -5.41 3.80
N GLU A 30 -10.86 -4.66 4.72
CA GLU A 30 -12.00 -3.81 4.43
C GLU A 30 -11.53 -2.43 4.01
N ILE A 31 -12.19 -1.87 3.00
CA ILE A 31 -12.03 -0.46 2.64
C ILE A 31 -12.84 0.33 3.67
N ASP A 32 -12.16 1.21 4.38
CA ASP A 32 -12.79 1.99 5.45
C ASP A 32 -12.82 3.49 5.12
N ASP A 33 -13.39 4.29 6.02
CA ASP A 33 -13.49 5.73 5.80
C ASP A 33 -12.12 6.41 5.67
N ILE A 34 -11.09 5.85 6.28
CA ILE A 34 -9.74 6.37 6.20
C ILE A 34 -9.22 6.30 4.76
N ASP A 35 -9.57 5.24 4.03
CA ASP A 35 -9.14 5.08 2.65
C ASP A 35 -9.62 6.22 1.74
N ALA A 36 -10.78 6.80 2.04
CA ALA A 36 -11.33 7.90 1.24
C ALA A 36 -10.55 9.20 1.38
N THR A 37 -9.87 9.41 2.51
CA THR A 37 -9.16 10.67 2.80
C THR A 37 -7.66 10.51 2.90
N ALA A 38 -7.15 9.28 2.96
CA ALA A 38 -5.72 9.01 3.07
C ALA A 38 -4.99 9.28 1.77
N LEU A 39 -3.68 9.48 1.90
CA LEU A 39 -2.78 9.39 0.75
C LEU A 39 -2.43 7.93 0.54
N HIS A 40 -2.38 7.50 -0.70
CA HIS A 40 -2.03 6.14 -1.08
C HIS A 40 -0.78 6.15 -1.92
N PHE A 41 0.09 5.17 -1.69
CA PHE A 41 1.35 5.06 -2.39
C PHE A 41 1.42 3.71 -3.08
N LEU A 42 1.91 3.72 -4.30
CA LEU A 42 2.17 2.50 -5.06
C LEU A 42 3.64 2.47 -5.46
N ALA A 43 4.27 1.32 -5.27
CA ALA A 43 5.60 1.06 -5.79
C ALA A 43 5.48 0.22 -7.06
N PHE A 44 6.16 0.66 -8.11
CA PHE A 44 6.17 -0.02 -9.41
C PHE A 44 7.56 -0.56 -9.67
N CYS A 45 7.62 -1.80 -10.11
CA CYS A 45 8.83 -2.45 -10.58
C CYS A 45 8.62 -2.87 -12.02
N GLU A 46 9.39 -2.28 -12.94
CA GLU A 46 9.24 -2.54 -14.38
C GLU A 46 7.82 -2.32 -14.89
N GLY A 47 7.16 -1.28 -14.39
CA GLY A 47 5.80 -0.93 -14.80
C GLY A 47 4.69 -1.71 -14.10
N ILE A 48 5.04 -2.61 -13.19
CA ILE A 48 4.07 -3.44 -12.46
C ILE A 48 3.95 -2.94 -11.04
N ALA A 49 2.73 -2.71 -10.57
CA ALA A 49 2.47 -2.32 -9.17
C ALA A 49 2.73 -3.53 -8.26
N VAL A 50 3.70 -3.41 -7.35
CA VAL A 50 4.16 -4.53 -6.53
C VAL A 50 4.06 -4.28 -5.04
N GLY A 51 3.81 -3.05 -4.63
CA GLY A 51 3.66 -2.71 -3.22
C GLY A 51 2.79 -1.49 -3.02
N THR A 52 2.21 -1.36 -1.84
CA THR A 52 1.35 -0.23 -1.48
C THR A 52 1.44 0.06 0.01
N CYS A 53 1.12 1.30 0.37
CA CYS A 53 0.83 1.69 1.76
C CYS A 53 -0.09 2.90 1.73
N ARG A 54 -0.65 3.25 2.89
CA ARG A 54 -1.45 4.47 3.03
C ARG A 54 -0.90 5.31 4.17
N ALA A 55 -1.09 6.64 4.06
CA ALA A 55 -0.77 7.58 5.11
C ALA A 55 -1.98 8.44 5.40
N PHE A 56 -2.33 8.61 6.66
CA PHE A 56 -3.43 9.50 7.03
C PHE A 56 -3.01 10.42 8.15
N LYS A 57 -3.57 11.63 8.14
CA LYS A 57 -3.20 12.67 9.07
C LYS A 57 -3.95 12.52 10.38
N THR A 58 -3.24 12.69 11.50
CA THR A 58 -3.79 12.77 12.83
C THR A 58 -3.35 14.08 13.49
N ASN A 59 -3.79 14.33 14.71
CA ASN A 59 -3.35 15.50 15.46
C ASN A 59 -1.84 15.50 15.77
N GLU A 60 -1.22 14.34 15.69
CA GLU A 60 0.20 14.17 16.03
C GLU A 60 1.08 13.98 14.80
N GLY A 61 0.52 14.11 13.59
CA GLY A 61 1.24 13.93 12.33
C GLY A 61 0.58 12.86 11.45
N TYR A 62 1.38 12.13 10.71
CA TYR A 62 0.87 11.08 9.81
C TYR A 62 1.11 9.70 10.38
N ILE A 63 0.13 8.82 10.19
CA ILE A 63 0.26 7.40 10.51
C ILE A 63 0.31 6.63 9.19
N LEU A 64 1.32 5.78 9.05
CA LEU A 64 1.45 4.88 7.90
C LEU A 64 0.81 3.53 8.25
N GLY A 65 0.08 2.98 7.30
CA GLY A 65 -0.58 1.69 7.50
C GLY A 65 -0.84 0.97 6.20
N ARG A 66 -1.43 -0.19 6.31
CA ARG A 66 -1.76 -1.04 5.17
C ARG A 66 -0.58 -1.29 4.23
N LEU A 67 0.63 -1.42 4.81
CA LEU A 67 1.81 -1.76 4.02
C LEU A 67 1.70 -3.20 3.53
N ALA A 68 1.75 -3.37 2.22
CA ALA A 68 1.66 -4.68 1.60
C ALA A 68 2.59 -4.73 0.39
N VAL A 69 3.34 -5.82 0.29
CA VAL A 69 4.25 -6.07 -0.83
C VAL A 69 3.98 -7.48 -1.35
N LEU A 70 3.85 -7.62 -2.66
CA LEU A 70 3.64 -8.93 -3.26
C LEU A 70 4.82 -9.85 -2.91
N LYS A 71 4.51 -11.12 -2.62
CA LYS A 71 5.47 -12.07 -2.06
C LYS A 71 6.77 -12.18 -2.87
N GLN A 72 6.66 -12.23 -4.19
CA GLN A 72 7.82 -12.40 -5.07
C GLN A 72 8.71 -11.15 -5.15
N TYR A 73 8.25 -10.03 -4.59
CA TYR A 73 9.01 -8.78 -4.58
C TYR A 73 9.51 -8.39 -3.20
N ARG A 74 9.28 -9.22 -2.19
CA ARG A 74 9.83 -9.02 -0.85
C ARG A 74 11.34 -9.24 -0.90
N LYS A 75 12.05 -8.61 0.02
CA LYS A 75 13.52 -8.65 0.08
C LYS A 75 14.20 -7.89 -1.06
N LYS A 76 13.44 -7.10 -1.83
CA LYS A 76 13.99 -6.24 -2.88
C LYS A 76 13.92 -4.76 -2.51
N GLY A 77 13.69 -4.46 -1.23
CA GLY A 77 13.67 -3.09 -0.74
C GLY A 77 12.38 -2.33 -1.03
N VAL A 78 11.31 -2.99 -1.49
CA VAL A 78 10.05 -2.31 -1.82
C VAL A 78 9.43 -1.67 -0.59
N GLY A 79 9.33 -2.41 0.51
CA GLY A 79 8.78 -1.89 1.76
C GLY A 79 9.58 -0.69 2.27
N SER A 80 10.90 -0.79 2.28
CA SER A 80 11.77 0.31 2.71
C SER A 80 11.61 1.55 1.82
N THR A 81 11.48 1.35 0.52
CA THR A 81 11.28 2.46 -0.43
C THR A 81 9.96 3.16 -0.19
N LEU A 82 8.88 2.41 0.07
CA LEU A 82 7.57 2.98 0.35
C LEU A 82 7.55 3.81 1.64
N LEU A 83 8.36 3.46 2.62
CA LEU A 83 8.38 4.12 3.92
C LEU A 83 9.31 5.34 3.99
N LYS A 84 9.96 5.68 2.91
CA LYS A 84 10.85 6.87 2.87
C LYS A 84 10.10 8.15 2.47
#